data_cde373785f2bc57bc9a187919e918aec
#
_entry.id   cde373785f2bc57bc9a187919e918aec
#
_cell.length_a   1.000
_cell.length_b   1.000
_cell.length_c   1.000
_cell.angle_alpha   90.00
_cell.angle_beta   90.00
_cell.angle_gamma   90.00
#
_symmetry.space_group_name_H-M   'P 1'
#
loop_
_entity.id
_entity.type
_entity.pdbx_description
1 polymer ?
#
loop_
_entity_poly.entity_id
_entity_poly.type
_entity_poly.pdbx_seq_one_letter_code
_entity_poly.pdbx_strand_id
1 'polypeptide(L)'
;AYMVKATHDAGMEFHAWVNPLRIQITGNPPSLSADNPYTQWIDDASKPNWTMNFEGKKYYNPGVPEVRDYIVAGIEEIVRNYDVDGVQFDDYFYPTQGTSIDSVSYQASGSSLAQLDWRRDNINKLVSSVYSAIKAIDSSVVFGISPQANIQSDWNMGADVRTWSTQSGY
;
A
#
# COMPACT_ATOMS: atom_id res chain seq x y z
N ALA A 1 15.15 -14.61 -4.12
CA ALA A 1 16.56 -14.93 -4.46
C ALA A 1 16.71 -15.53 -5.87
N TYR A 2 16.09 -16.69 -6.20
CA TYR A 2 16.30 -17.33 -7.51
C TYR A 2 15.89 -16.45 -8.70
N MET A 3 14.68 -15.85 -8.67
CA MET A 3 14.18 -15.01 -9.77
C MET A 3 15.05 -13.77 -9.97
N VAL A 4 15.44 -13.09 -8.90
CA VAL A 4 16.34 -11.92 -8.95
C VAL A 4 17.63 -12.29 -9.65
N LYS A 5 18.30 -13.37 -9.17
CA LYS A 5 19.55 -13.84 -9.77
C LYS A 5 19.39 -14.21 -11.26
N ALA A 6 18.34 -14.94 -11.61
CA ALA A 6 18.09 -15.35 -13.01
C ALA A 6 17.84 -14.15 -13.94
N THR A 7 17.20 -13.10 -13.43
CA THR A 7 16.98 -11.85 -14.15
C THR A 7 18.29 -11.12 -14.39
N HIS A 8 19.12 -10.98 -13.35
CA HIS A 8 20.44 -10.35 -13.45
C HIS A 8 21.40 -11.15 -14.35
N ASP A 9 21.40 -12.48 -14.27
CA ASP A 9 22.20 -13.34 -15.16
C ASP A 9 21.82 -13.14 -16.65
N ALA A 10 20.58 -12.71 -16.92
CA ALA A 10 20.11 -12.35 -18.25
C ALA A 10 20.36 -10.87 -18.66
N GLY A 11 21.02 -10.09 -17.80
CA GLY A 11 21.31 -8.67 -18.02
C GLY A 11 20.09 -7.76 -17.91
N MET A 12 19.08 -8.16 -17.14
CA MET A 12 17.84 -7.40 -16.92
C MET A 12 17.75 -6.94 -15.46
N GLU A 13 16.94 -5.89 -15.22
CA GLU A 13 16.57 -5.43 -13.87
C GLU A 13 15.39 -6.22 -13.33
N PHE A 14 15.37 -6.43 -12.00
CA PHE A 14 14.26 -7.06 -11.28
C PHE A 14 13.53 -6.05 -10.40
N HIS A 15 12.30 -5.74 -10.75
CA HIS A 15 11.42 -4.91 -9.94
C HIS A 15 10.39 -5.75 -9.20
N ALA A 16 10.33 -5.61 -7.87
CA ALA A 16 9.32 -6.26 -7.04
C ALA A 16 7.98 -5.55 -7.17
N TRP A 17 7.01 -6.19 -7.81
CA TRP A 17 5.65 -5.65 -7.92
C TRP A 17 4.83 -6.02 -6.68
N VAL A 18 4.32 -5.01 -5.98
CA VAL A 18 3.57 -5.14 -4.74
C VAL A 18 2.24 -4.40 -4.84
N ASN A 19 1.14 -5.06 -4.46
CA ASN A 19 -0.11 -4.38 -4.12
C ASN A 19 -0.10 -4.08 -2.61
N PRO A 20 -0.01 -2.80 -2.19
CA PRO A 20 0.25 -2.50 -0.78
C PRO A 20 -0.97 -2.70 0.13
N LEU A 21 -2.19 -2.62 -0.40
CA LEU A 21 -3.39 -2.63 0.44
C LEU A 21 -4.23 -3.90 0.33
N ARG A 22 -4.22 -4.59 -0.82
CA ARG A 22 -5.09 -5.74 -1.04
C ARG A 22 -4.53 -7.00 -0.40
N ILE A 23 -5.27 -7.55 0.56
CA ILE A 23 -4.92 -8.79 1.27
C ILE A 23 -5.46 -10.01 0.52
N GLN A 24 -6.72 -9.95 0.07
CA GLN A 24 -7.40 -11.08 -0.57
C GLN A 24 -8.45 -10.59 -1.56
N ILE A 25 -8.50 -11.22 -2.74
CA ILE A 25 -9.63 -11.13 -3.67
C ILE A 25 -10.70 -12.14 -3.28
N THR A 26 -11.93 -11.96 -3.76
CA THR A 26 -13.05 -12.83 -3.42
C THR A 26 -12.73 -14.30 -3.72
N GLY A 27 -12.81 -15.14 -2.70
CA GLY A 27 -12.67 -16.59 -2.80
C GLY A 27 -11.27 -17.13 -3.16
N ASN A 28 -10.23 -16.27 -3.24
CA ASN A 28 -8.89 -16.73 -3.59
C ASN A 28 -7.79 -16.03 -2.77
N PRO A 29 -7.05 -16.71 -1.90
CA PRO A 29 -7.27 -18.13 -1.51
C PRO A 29 -8.58 -18.29 -0.73
N PRO A 30 -9.15 -19.51 -0.65
CA PRO A 30 -10.42 -19.75 0.06
C PRO A 30 -10.32 -19.41 1.56
N SER A 31 -9.14 -19.56 2.16
CA SER A 31 -8.83 -19.13 3.53
C SER A 31 -7.45 -18.50 3.60
N LEU A 32 -7.29 -17.52 4.48
CA LEU A 32 -5.98 -16.98 4.84
C LEU A 32 -5.32 -17.86 5.90
N SER A 33 -3.99 -17.91 5.92
CA SER A 33 -3.26 -18.64 6.97
C SER A 33 -3.49 -18.00 8.34
N ALA A 34 -3.24 -18.77 9.41
CA ALA A 34 -3.31 -18.25 10.78
C ALA A 34 -2.29 -17.13 11.03
N ASP A 35 -1.14 -17.17 10.33
CA ASP A 35 -0.08 -16.17 10.44
C ASP A 35 -0.35 -14.91 9.61
N ASN A 36 -1.40 -14.90 8.79
CA ASN A 36 -1.74 -13.71 8.03
C ASN A 36 -2.22 -12.59 8.98
N PRO A 37 -1.69 -11.37 8.87
CA PRO A 37 -2.09 -10.26 9.74
C PRO A 37 -3.60 -9.99 9.78
N TYR A 38 -4.31 -10.14 8.66
CA TYR A 38 -5.76 -10.02 8.65
C TYR A 38 -6.41 -10.99 9.65
N THR A 39 -5.98 -12.27 9.63
CA THR A 39 -6.51 -13.31 10.52
C THR A 39 -6.21 -12.99 11.99
N GLN A 40 -5.05 -12.42 12.28
CA GLN A 40 -4.65 -12.02 13.62
C GLN A 40 -5.35 -10.75 14.11
N TRP A 41 -5.66 -9.81 13.19
CA TRP A 41 -6.16 -8.48 13.57
C TRP A 41 -7.68 -8.38 13.60
N ILE A 42 -8.39 -9.22 12.84
CA ILE A 42 -9.85 -9.07 12.66
C ILE A 42 -10.63 -9.22 13.97
N ASP A 43 -10.16 -10.08 14.88
CA ASP A 43 -10.78 -10.35 16.17
C ASP A 43 -10.04 -9.69 17.35
N ASP A 44 -8.99 -8.91 17.07
CA ASP A 44 -8.22 -8.20 18.11
C ASP A 44 -8.87 -6.85 18.43
N ALA A 45 -9.50 -6.77 19.62
CA ALA A 45 -10.16 -5.55 20.07
C ALA A 45 -9.21 -4.33 20.23
N SER A 46 -7.89 -4.54 20.31
CA SER A 46 -6.90 -3.47 20.36
C SER A 46 -6.57 -2.90 18.96
N LYS A 47 -7.05 -3.55 17.89
CA LYS A 47 -6.79 -3.18 16.49
C LYS A 47 -8.08 -2.85 15.72
N PRO A 48 -8.93 -1.96 16.24
CA PRO A 48 -10.18 -1.63 15.58
C PRO A 48 -9.92 -1.00 14.21
N ASN A 49 -10.62 -1.50 13.20
CA ASN A 49 -10.60 -0.94 11.84
C ASN A 49 -9.22 -0.98 11.13
N TRP A 50 -8.29 -1.86 11.56
CA TRP A 50 -7.01 -2.03 10.85
C TRP A 50 -7.17 -2.66 9.47
N THR A 51 -8.31 -3.30 9.23
CA THR A 51 -8.66 -3.90 7.94
C THR A 51 -10.02 -3.41 7.47
N MET A 52 -10.22 -3.47 6.16
CA MET A 52 -11.47 -3.12 5.49
C MET A 52 -11.97 -4.30 4.64
N ASN A 53 -13.29 -4.45 4.55
CA ASN A 53 -13.93 -5.42 3.65
C ASN A 53 -14.80 -4.67 2.64
N PHE A 54 -14.64 -5.02 1.36
CA PHE A 54 -15.46 -4.48 0.29
C PHE A 54 -15.71 -5.55 -0.77
N GLU A 55 -16.98 -5.84 -1.05
CA GLU A 55 -17.41 -6.86 -2.03
C GLU A 55 -16.72 -8.22 -1.85
N GLY A 56 -16.58 -8.67 -0.60
CA GLY A 56 -15.95 -9.93 -0.26
C GLY A 56 -14.42 -9.96 -0.37
N LYS A 57 -13.79 -8.85 -0.74
CA LYS A 57 -12.33 -8.66 -0.77
C LYS A 57 -11.86 -8.03 0.53
N LYS A 58 -10.62 -8.32 0.91
CA LYS A 58 -10.00 -7.84 2.16
C LYS A 58 -8.86 -6.89 1.86
N TYR A 59 -8.80 -5.82 2.64
CA TYR A 59 -7.80 -4.75 2.46
C TYR A 59 -7.22 -4.32 3.80
N TYR A 60 -5.97 -3.89 3.81
CA TYR A 60 -5.39 -3.09 4.86
C TYR A 60 -6.00 -1.69 4.84
N ASN A 61 -6.18 -1.09 6.02
CA ASN A 61 -6.72 0.26 6.13
C ASN A 61 -5.59 1.29 6.26
N PRO A 62 -5.28 2.04 5.20
CA PRO A 62 -4.20 3.03 5.24
C PRO A 62 -4.53 4.25 6.10
N GLY A 63 -5.79 4.40 6.53
CA GLY A 63 -6.20 5.42 7.49
C GLY A 63 -5.63 5.22 8.90
N VAL A 64 -5.13 4.01 9.20
CA VAL A 64 -4.50 3.66 10.47
C VAL A 64 -2.98 3.79 10.36
N PRO A 65 -2.32 4.63 11.17
CA PRO A 65 -0.86 4.83 11.09
C PRO A 65 -0.06 3.54 11.19
N GLU A 66 -0.38 2.69 12.17
CA GLU A 66 0.32 1.43 12.43
C GLU A 66 0.21 0.44 11.26
N VAL A 67 -0.88 0.51 10.50
CA VAL A 67 -1.04 -0.29 9.28
C VAL A 67 -0.12 0.22 8.16
N ARG A 68 0.06 1.54 8.04
CA ARG A 68 1.04 2.11 7.11
C ARG A 68 2.46 1.70 7.50
N ASP A 69 2.80 1.76 8.79
CA ASP A 69 4.12 1.34 9.29
C ASP A 69 4.37 -0.14 9.02
N TYR A 70 3.35 -1.00 9.18
CA TYR A 70 3.44 -2.41 8.82
C TYR A 70 3.74 -2.63 7.33
N ILE A 71 3.08 -1.87 6.45
CA ILE A 71 3.32 -1.96 4.99
C ILE A 71 4.74 -1.49 4.66
N VAL A 72 5.18 -0.37 5.25
CA VAL A 72 6.56 0.14 5.07
C VAL A 72 7.59 -0.91 5.51
N ALA A 73 7.40 -1.54 6.67
CA ALA A 73 8.30 -2.59 7.15
C ALA A 73 8.38 -3.79 6.20
N GLY A 74 7.28 -4.16 5.55
CA GLY A 74 7.28 -5.21 4.53
C GLY A 74 8.08 -4.83 3.28
N ILE A 75 8.05 -3.57 2.86
CA ILE A 75 8.87 -3.07 1.74
C ILE A 75 10.34 -3.01 2.14
N GLU A 76 10.65 -2.54 3.37
CA GLU A 76 12.03 -2.58 3.89
C GLU A 76 12.61 -4.00 3.91
N GLU A 77 11.81 -5.00 4.30
CA GLU A 77 12.22 -6.40 4.28
C GLU A 77 12.62 -6.85 2.87
N ILE A 78 11.84 -6.49 1.85
CA ILE A 78 12.15 -6.81 0.46
C ILE A 78 13.50 -6.20 0.07
N VAL A 79 13.68 -4.89 0.28
CA VAL A 79 14.90 -4.18 -0.14
C VAL A 79 16.14 -4.63 0.63
N ARG A 80 16.00 -5.00 1.92
CA ARG A 80 17.13 -5.49 2.74
C ARG A 80 17.56 -6.90 2.39
N ASN A 81 16.63 -7.77 2.01
CA ASN A 81 16.91 -9.20 1.87
C ASN A 81 17.08 -9.67 0.42
N TYR A 82 16.73 -8.85 -0.55
CA TYR A 82 16.79 -9.18 -1.98
C TYR A 82 17.45 -8.04 -2.75
N ASP A 83 18.31 -8.40 -3.67
CA ASP A 83 19.02 -7.48 -4.57
C ASP A 83 18.07 -7.03 -5.70
N VAL A 84 17.02 -6.30 -5.32
CA VAL A 84 16.02 -5.77 -6.27
C VAL A 84 16.48 -4.42 -6.80
N ASP A 85 16.28 -4.17 -8.10
CA ASP A 85 16.60 -2.89 -8.73
C ASP A 85 15.48 -1.86 -8.52
N GLY A 86 14.28 -2.34 -8.22
CA GLY A 86 13.14 -1.48 -7.95
C GLY A 86 12.01 -2.15 -7.18
N VAL A 87 11.14 -1.32 -6.63
CA VAL A 87 9.85 -1.70 -6.06
C VAL A 87 8.76 -0.96 -6.81
N GLN A 88 7.71 -1.66 -7.23
CA GLN A 88 6.61 -1.10 -7.99
C GLN A 88 5.28 -1.33 -7.26
N PHE A 89 4.53 -0.25 -7.01
CA PHE A 89 3.13 -0.33 -6.62
C PHE A 89 2.24 -0.28 -7.86
N ASP A 90 1.13 -1.02 -7.83
CA ASP A 90 0.04 -0.88 -8.78
C ASP A 90 -0.94 0.24 -8.39
N ASP A 91 -2.05 0.36 -9.13
CA ASP A 91 -3.08 1.40 -8.97
C ASP A 91 -4.15 1.07 -7.92
N TYR A 92 -4.02 -0.04 -7.19
CA TYR A 92 -5.06 -0.51 -6.28
C TYR A 92 -4.88 0.06 -4.86
N PHE A 93 -5.27 1.32 -4.67
CA PHE A 93 -5.34 1.94 -3.35
C PHE A 93 -6.70 1.69 -2.68
N TYR A 94 -7.56 2.69 -2.51
CA TYR A 94 -8.90 2.43 -1.99
C TYR A 94 -9.76 1.66 -3.00
N PRO A 95 -10.56 0.65 -2.55
CA PRO A 95 -11.33 -0.19 -3.47
C PRO A 95 -12.62 0.47 -3.98
N THR A 96 -13.00 1.60 -3.42
CA THR A 96 -14.25 2.32 -3.76
C THR A 96 -14.15 3.80 -3.41
N GLN A 97 -14.88 4.62 -4.15
CA GLN A 97 -15.10 6.03 -3.80
C GLN A 97 -16.10 6.19 -2.62
N GLY A 98 -16.92 5.15 -2.37
CA GLY A 98 -17.87 5.14 -1.25
C GLY A 98 -17.15 5.21 0.09
N THR A 99 -17.56 6.16 0.94
CA THR A 99 -16.87 6.51 2.18
C THR A 99 -17.31 5.70 3.40
N SER A 100 -18.24 4.75 3.24
CA SER A 100 -18.75 3.95 4.36
C SER A 100 -17.73 2.94 4.89
N ILE A 101 -16.81 2.45 4.05
CA ILE A 101 -15.86 1.37 4.41
C ILE A 101 -14.82 1.77 5.46
N ASP A 102 -14.54 3.05 5.60
CA ASP A 102 -13.55 3.62 6.51
C ASP A 102 -14.08 4.79 7.35
N SER A 103 -15.41 4.99 7.38
CA SER A 103 -16.05 6.09 8.10
C SER A 103 -15.71 6.11 9.60
N VAL A 104 -15.59 4.93 10.23
CA VAL A 104 -15.23 4.81 11.65
C VAL A 104 -13.79 5.27 11.88
N SER A 105 -12.85 4.86 11.03
CA SER A 105 -11.45 5.29 11.13
C SER A 105 -11.31 6.79 10.86
N TYR A 106 -12.06 7.31 9.90
CA TYR A 106 -12.09 8.75 9.63
C TYR A 106 -12.59 9.55 10.84
N GLN A 107 -13.70 9.15 11.45
CA GLN A 107 -14.22 9.79 12.65
C GLN A 107 -13.24 9.71 13.83
N ALA A 108 -12.64 8.53 14.04
CA ALA A 108 -11.65 8.30 15.10
C ALA A 108 -10.37 9.13 14.90
N SER A 109 -10.01 9.46 13.66
CA SER A 109 -8.82 10.26 13.36
C SER A 109 -8.91 11.72 13.83
N GLY A 110 -10.11 12.24 14.06
CA GLY A 110 -10.35 13.64 14.39
C GLY A 110 -9.91 14.62 13.29
N SER A 111 -9.72 14.14 12.06
CA SER A 111 -9.25 14.96 10.95
C SER A 111 -10.24 16.07 10.60
N SER A 112 -9.74 17.28 10.32
CA SER A 112 -10.52 18.40 9.80
C SER A 112 -10.71 18.37 8.28
N LEU A 113 -10.01 17.47 7.57
CA LEU A 113 -10.14 17.29 6.12
C LEU A 113 -11.49 16.63 5.78
N ALA A 114 -12.03 16.90 4.61
CA ALA A 114 -13.11 16.06 4.07
C ALA A 114 -12.59 14.60 3.90
N GLN A 115 -13.47 13.61 4.04
CA GLN A 115 -13.04 12.20 4.10
C GLN A 115 -12.25 11.74 2.87
N LEU A 116 -12.60 12.20 1.67
CA LEU A 116 -11.81 11.88 0.46
C LEU A 116 -10.43 12.55 0.45
N ASP A 117 -10.31 13.76 1.01
CA ASP A 117 -9.02 14.44 1.17
C ASP A 117 -8.16 13.75 2.24
N TRP A 118 -8.78 13.29 3.33
CA TRP A 118 -8.14 12.49 4.35
C TRP A 118 -7.61 11.16 3.80
N ARG A 119 -8.34 10.51 2.90
CA ARG A 119 -7.85 9.31 2.21
C ARG A 119 -6.61 9.60 1.38
N ARG A 120 -6.62 10.68 0.59
CA ARG A 120 -5.45 11.11 -0.20
C ARG A 120 -4.25 11.42 0.67
N ASP A 121 -4.46 12.14 1.76
CA ASP A 121 -3.42 12.45 2.74
C ASP A 121 -2.78 11.17 3.33
N ASN A 122 -3.59 10.15 3.67
CA ASN A 122 -3.08 8.87 4.17
C ASN A 122 -2.29 8.09 3.11
N ILE A 123 -2.74 8.08 1.85
CA ILE A 123 -1.98 7.44 0.78
C ILE A 123 -0.70 8.23 0.48
N ASN A 124 -0.73 9.56 0.47
CA ASN A 124 0.46 10.38 0.32
C ASN A 124 1.50 10.08 1.42
N LYS A 125 1.06 9.97 2.68
CA LYS A 125 1.92 9.56 3.79
C LYS A 125 2.52 8.18 3.58
N LEU A 126 1.73 7.20 3.16
CA LEU A 126 2.22 5.85 2.87
C LEU A 126 3.28 5.88 1.76
N VAL A 127 2.97 6.50 0.63
CA VAL A 127 3.87 6.56 -0.54
C VAL A 127 5.19 7.27 -0.18
N SER A 128 5.11 8.41 0.50
CA SER A 128 6.31 9.15 0.94
C SER A 128 7.14 8.38 1.97
N SER A 129 6.48 7.66 2.91
CA SER A 129 7.19 6.83 3.88
C SER A 129 7.90 5.65 3.21
N VAL A 130 7.25 4.99 2.24
CA VAL A 130 7.87 3.91 1.45
C VAL A 130 9.06 4.43 0.65
N TYR A 131 8.90 5.55 -0.06
CA TYR A 131 10.02 6.18 -0.77
C TYR A 131 11.20 6.45 0.16
N SER A 132 10.95 7.09 1.28
CA SER A 132 11.98 7.44 2.25
C SER A 132 12.68 6.21 2.82
N ALA A 133 11.92 5.16 3.15
CA ALA A 133 12.45 3.90 3.68
C ALA A 133 13.35 3.18 2.64
N ILE A 134 12.90 3.09 1.39
CA ILE A 134 13.72 2.53 0.30
C ILE A 134 15.04 3.30 0.16
N LYS A 135 14.95 4.63 0.04
CA LYS A 135 16.14 5.48 -0.18
C LYS A 135 17.10 5.52 1.01
N ALA A 136 16.61 5.25 2.21
CA ALA A 136 17.46 5.11 3.41
C ALA A 136 18.24 3.78 3.45
N ILE A 137 17.71 2.73 2.81
CA ILE A 137 18.39 1.42 2.72
C ILE A 137 19.34 1.40 1.53
N ASP A 138 18.83 1.74 0.35
CA ASP A 138 19.60 1.81 -0.89
C ASP A 138 19.03 2.92 -1.80
N SER A 139 19.82 3.96 -2.04
CA SER A 139 19.42 5.09 -2.84
C SER A 139 19.30 4.78 -4.34
N SER A 140 19.90 3.68 -4.81
CA SER A 140 19.85 3.25 -6.22
C SER A 140 18.53 2.55 -6.56
N VAL A 141 17.89 1.89 -5.60
CA VAL A 141 16.62 1.17 -5.81
C VAL A 141 15.52 2.15 -6.25
N VAL A 142 14.91 1.87 -7.41
CA VAL A 142 13.84 2.70 -7.96
C VAL A 142 12.52 2.40 -7.25
N PHE A 143 11.76 3.44 -6.89
CA PHE A 143 10.38 3.27 -6.46
C PHE A 143 9.45 3.84 -7.53
N GLY A 144 8.54 3.01 -8.02
CA GLY A 144 7.58 3.36 -9.07
C GLY A 144 6.14 3.07 -8.66
N ILE A 145 5.21 3.81 -9.24
CA ILE A 145 3.77 3.59 -9.11
C ILE A 145 3.16 3.58 -10.51
N SER A 146 2.37 2.56 -10.84
CA SER A 146 1.58 2.49 -12.08
C SER A 146 0.16 2.99 -11.79
N PRO A 147 -0.16 4.26 -12.02
CA PRO A 147 -1.50 4.78 -11.83
C PRO A 147 -2.46 4.29 -12.92
N GLN A 148 -3.77 4.41 -12.67
CA GLN A 148 -4.78 4.17 -13.70
C GLN A 148 -4.63 5.17 -14.86
N ALA A 149 -5.13 4.79 -16.02
CA ALA A 149 -5.12 5.68 -17.20
C ALA A 149 -6.00 6.93 -17.02
N ASN A 150 -6.90 6.94 -16.04
CA ASN A 150 -7.79 8.07 -15.75
C ASN A 150 -7.42 8.72 -14.42
N ILE A 151 -6.75 9.86 -14.49
CA ILE A 151 -6.28 10.61 -13.31
C ILE A 151 -7.43 11.06 -12.37
N GLN A 152 -8.65 11.24 -12.87
CA GLN A 152 -9.78 11.58 -12.01
C GLN A 152 -10.25 10.34 -11.22
N SER A 153 -10.18 9.16 -11.82
CA SER A 153 -10.44 7.91 -11.10
C SER A 153 -9.42 7.69 -9.99
N ASP A 154 -8.13 7.90 -10.27
CA ASP A 154 -7.07 7.85 -9.27
C ASP A 154 -7.35 8.79 -8.09
N TRP A 155 -7.64 10.05 -8.40
CA TRP A 155 -7.96 11.07 -7.42
C TRP A 155 -9.12 10.66 -6.49
N ASN A 156 -10.18 10.11 -7.09
CA ASN A 156 -11.36 9.67 -6.35
C ASN A 156 -11.10 8.41 -5.51
N MET A 157 -10.11 7.61 -5.88
CA MET A 157 -9.69 6.39 -5.17
C MET A 157 -8.52 6.61 -4.20
N GLY A 158 -8.19 7.88 -3.93
CA GLY A 158 -7.17 8.25 -2.95
C GLY A 158 -5.75 8.38 -3.50
N ALA A 159 -5.53 8.20 -4.82
CA ALA A 159 -4.23 8.32 -5.45
C ALA A 159 -3.99 9.74 -5.95
N ASP A 160 -3.11 10.49 -5.28
CA ASP A 160 -2.74 11.86 -5.66
C ASP A 160 -1.52 11.86 -6.60
N VAL A 161 -1.71 11.29 -7.78
CA VAL A 161 -0.67 11.17 -8.82
C VAL A 161 -0.06 12.53 -9.19
N ARG A 162 -0.84 13.62 -9.10
CA ARG A 162 -0.34 14.97 -9.39
C ARG A 162 0.73 15.39 -8.39
N THR A 163 0.49 15.19 -7.09
CA THR A 163 1.47 15.48 -6.05
C THR A 163 2.72 14.62 -6.26
N TRP A 164 2.56 13.32 -6.48
CA TRP A 164 3.70 12.40 -6.62
C TRP A 164 4.56 12.70 -7.84
N SER A 165 3.98 13.20 -8.93
CA SER A 165 4.72 13.53 -10.17
C SER A 165 5.37 14.92 -10.15
N THR A 166 5.03 15.79 -9.20
CA THR A 166 5.48 17.19 -9.19
C THR A 166 6.28 17.59 -7.96
N GLN A 167 6.25 16.79 -6.91
CA GLN A 167 6.95 17.06 -5.66
C GLN A 167 8.03 16.00 -5.41
N SER A 168 9.10 16.40 -4.74
CA SER A 168 10.14 15.46 -4.28
C SER A 168 9.68 14.67 -3.06
N GLY A 169 10.20 13.45 -2.90
CA GLY A 169 9.90 12.61 -1.73
C GLY A 169 8.75 11.62 -1.93
N TYR A 170 8.44 11.36 -3.20
CA TYR A 170 7.47 10.34 -3.61
C TYR A 170 8.08 9.36 -4.61
#